data_20c0944559675142b883f2cbe8c776a8
#
_entry.id   20c0944559675142b883f2cbe8c776a8
#
_cell.length_a   1.000
_cell.length_b   1.000
_cell.length_c   1.000
_cell.angle_alpha   90.00
_cell.angle_beta   90.00
_cell.angle_gamma   90.00
#
_symmetry.space_group_name_H-M   'P 1'
#
loop_
_entity.id
_entity.type
_entity.pdbx_description
1 polymer ?
#
loop_
_entity_poly.entity_id
_entity_poly.type
_entity_poly.pdbx_seq_one_letter_code
_entity_poly.pdbx_strand_id
1 'polypeptide(L)'
;RMTKIIGTLEESTLLSDKKKQELMAESRLLRGMTMFYLLHFYGPVPVILDPTLVGNLEAEKNMVRPTLDEMTKYITADLEYAAEHMVETQSEVGRYTADYARFCLMRHYLCEGAHMDGYYQKAYNIYHQFTGSYSLFTSGKNPYLDQFKIANEFNCETIMAVSCGSDADGSGKRGN
;
A
#
# COMPACT_ATOMS: atom_id res chain seq x y z
N ARG A 1 -13.87 -5.95 1.40
CA ARG A 1 -14.31 -4.69 0.75
C ARG A 1 -13.52 -4.41 -0.51
N MET A 2 -12.19 -4.37 -0.47
CA MET A 2 -11.35 -4.04 -1.65
C MET A 2 -11.59 -4.98 -2.83
N THR A 3 -11.75 -6.29 -2.60
CA THR A 3 -12.08 -7.24 -3.66
C THR A 3 -13.36 -6.87 -4.42
N LYS A 4 -14.41 -6.43 -3.70
CA LYS A 4 -15.65 -5.99 -4.35
C LYS A 4 -15.45 -4.70 -5.18
N ILE A 5 -14.67 -3.74 -4.66
CA ILE A 5 -14.35 -2.51 -5.37
C ILE A 5 -13.56 -2.84 -6.65
N ILE A 6 -12.57 -3.73 -6.57
CA ILE A 6 -11.78 -4.20 -7.71
C ILE A 6 -12.71 -4.77 -8.79
N GLY A 7 -13.63 -5.67 -8.45
CA GLY A 7 -14.59 -6.23 -9.40
C GLY A 7 -15.50 -5.15 -10.02
N THR A 8 -16.00 -4.22 -9.21
CA THR A 8 -16.81 -3.10 -9.72
C THR A 8 -16.00 -2.21 -10.70
N LEU A 9 -14.73 -1.98 -10.43
CA LEU A 9 -13.85 -1.22 -11.33
C LEU A 9 -13.59 -1.98 -12.63
N GLU A 10 -13.38 -3.29 -12.57
CA GLU A 10 -13.19 -4.14 -13.76
C GLU A 10 -14.39 -4.07 -14.72
N GLU A 11 -15.60 -4.09 -14.20
CA GLU A 11 -16.85 -4.04 -14.96
C GLU A 11 -17.26 -2.63 -15.38
N SER A 12 -16.72 -1.59 -14.76
CA SER A 12 -17.16 -0.21 -14.99
C SER A 12 -16.89 0.26 -16.44
N THR A 13 -17.89 0.82 -17.06
CA THR A 13 -17.82 1.51 -18.37
C THR A 13 -17.92 3.04 -18.24
N LEU A 14 -18.07 3.56 -17.01
CA LEU A 14 -18.28 4.99 -16.73
C LEU A 14 -16.98 5.77 -16.56
N LEU A 15 -15.88 5.06 -16.28
CA LEU A 15 -14.57 5.67 -16.03
C LEU A 15 -13.70 5.58 -17.27
N SER A 16 -12.83 6.58 -17.49
CA SER A 16 -11.75 6.45 -18.45
C SER A 16 -10.76 5.37 -18.02
N ASP A 17 -10.09 4.72 -18.96
CA ASP A 17 -9.13 3.66 -18.67
C ASP A 17 -8.04 4.13 -17.70
N LYS A 18 -7.54 5.34 -17.89
CA LYS A 18 -6.56 5.95 -16.97
C LYS A 18 -7.10 6.05 -15.54
N LYS A 19 -8.32 6.58 -15.37
CA LYS A 19 -8.92 6.73 -14.03
C LYS A 19 -9.24 5.40 -13.39
N LYS A 20 -9.70 4.45 -14.20
CA LYS A 20 -9.91 3.06 -13.76
C LYS A 20 -8.62 2.43 -13.25
N GLN A 21 -7.52 2.59 -13.99
CA GLN A 21 -6.21 2.06 -13.60
C GLN A 21 -5.69 2.68 -12.29
N GLU A 22 -5.81 4.01 -12.13
CA GLU A 22 -5.43 4.70 -10.89
C GLU A 22 -6.19 4.14 -9.66
N LEU A 23 -7.52 4.05 -9.76
CA LEU A 23 -8.36 3.53 -8.67
C LEU A 23 -8.13 2.04 -8.41
N MET A 24 -7.82 1.28 -9.46
CA MET A 24 -7.45 -0.13 -9.34
C MET A 24 -6.14 -0.27 -8.56
N ALA A 25 -5.13 0.55 -8.88
CA ALA A 25 -3.85 0.55 -8.17
C ALA A 25 -4.01 0.89 -6.69
N GLU A 26 -4.80 1.92 -6.36
CA GLU A 26 -5.12 2.27 -4.96
C GLU A 26 -5.84 1.11 -4.24
N SER A 27 -6.81 0.48 -4.90
CA SER A 27 -7.60 -0.62 -4.31
C SER A 27 -6.75 -1.87 -4.07
N ARG A 28 -5.85 -2.20 -5.00
CA ARG A 28 -4.90 -3.31 -4.85
C ARG A 28 -3.85 -3.01 -3.79
N LEU A 29 -3.31 -1.79 -3.74
CA LEU A 29 -2.40 -1.39 -2.66
C LEU A 29 -3.04 -1.62 -1.29
N LEU A 30 -4.25 -1.13 -1.08
CA LEU A 30 -4.97 -1.28 0.18
C LEU A 30 -5.27 -2.75 0.51
N ARG A 31 -5.62 -3.58 -0.49
CA ARG A 31 -5.85 -5.01 -0.28
C ARG A 31 -4.55 -5.73 0.07
N GLY A 32 -3.48 -5.49 -0.68
CA GLY A 32 -2.16 -6.06 -0.45
C GLY A 32 -1.61 -5.69 0.92
N MET A 33 -1.67 -4.40 1.30
CA MET A 33 -1.26 -3.96 2.64
C MET A 33 -2.08 -4.60 3.76
N THR A 34 -3.40 -4.69 3.60
CA THR A 34 -4.25 -5.34 4.59
C THR A 34 -3.89 -6.82 4.75
N MET A 35 -3.70 -7.54 3.65
CA MET A 35 -3.26 -8.93 3.66
C MET A 35 -1.87 -9.09 4.27
N PHE A 36 -0.94 -8.16 4.00
CA PHE A 36 0.39 -8.15 4.60
C PHE A 36 0.31 -8.07 6.14
N TYR A 37 -0.47 -7.14 6.67
CA TYR A 37 -0.64 -7.04 8.13
C TYR A 37 -1.35 -8.26 8.72
N LEU A 38 -2.37 -8.79 8.06
CA LEU A 38 -3.04 -10.00 8.50
C LEU A 38 -2.07 -11.19 8.56
N LEU A 39 -1.23 -11.34 7.54
CA LEU A 39 -0.20 -12.39 7.51
C LEU A 39 0.76 -12.28 8.69
N HIS A 40 1.26 -11.07 8.98
CA HIS A 40 2.25 -10.87 10.04
C HIS A 40 1.69 -10.94 11.45
N PHE A 41 0.39 -10.64 11.65
CA PHE A 41 -0.23 -10.73 12.98
C PHE A 41 -0.85 -12.10 13.26
N TYR A 42 -1.38 -12.78 12.24
CA TYR A 42 -2.21 -13.98 12.42
C TYR A 42 -1.74 -15.19 11.62
N GLY A 43 -0.68 -15.04 10.83
CA GLY A 43 -0.32 -16.02 9.81
C GLY A 43 -1.27 -15.99 8.62
N PRO A 44 -1.18 -16.96 7.69
CA PRO A 44 -2.09 -17.03 6.57
C PRO A 44 -3.55 -17.11 7.04
N VAL A 45 -4.41 -16.26 6.51
CA VAL A 45 -5.85 -16.23 6.83
C VAL A 45 -6.66 -16.46 5.57
N PRO A 46 -7.87 -17.01 5.65
CA PRO A 46 -8.75 -17.12 4.50
C PRO A 46 -9.03 -15.75 3.89
N VAL A 47 -8.91 -15.63 2.57
CA VAL A 47 -9.17 -14.39 1.82
C VAL A 47 -10.01 -14.68 0.58
N ILE A 48 -10.93 -13.79 0.24
CA ILE A 48 -11.71 -13.84 -1.00
C ILE A 48 -11.10 -12.86 -1.99
N LEU A 49 -10.48 -13.38 -3.04
CA LEU A 49 -9.88 -12.59 -4.11
C LEU A 49 -10.80 -12.47 -5.33
N ASP A 50 -11.71 -13.42 -5.53
CA ASP A 50 -12.72 -13.40 -6.57
C ASP A 50 -13.90 -12.49 -6.18
N PRO A 51 -14.15 -11.38 -6.90
CA PRO A 51 -15.25 -10.45 -6.60
C PRO A 51 -16.63 -11.09 -6.62
N THR A 52 -16.84 -12.14 -7.42
CA THR A 52 -18.11 -12.83 -7.58
C THR A 52 -18.51 -13.64 -6.34
N LEU A 53 -17.54 -14.00 -5.52
CA LEU A 53 -17.74 -14.77 -4.30
C LEU A 53 -17.98 -13.88 -3.06
N VAL A 54 -17.79 -12.58 -3.18
CA VAL A 54 -17.97 -11.65 -2.06
C VAL A 54 -19.45 -11.53 -1.69
N GLY A 55 -19.80 -11.92 -0.46
CA GLY A 55 -21.18 -11.97 0.03
C GLY A 55 -21.90 -13.29 -0.29
N ASN A 56 -21.21 -14.26 -0.86
CA ASN A 56 -21.72 -15.61 -1.04
C ASN A 56 -21.48 -16.40 0.27
N LEU A 57 -22.55 -16.62 1.04
CA LEU A 57 -22.47 -17.28 2.35
C LEU A 57 -21.90 -18.71 2.28
N GLU A 58 -22.17 -19.44 1.22
CA GLU A 58 -21.64 -20.81 1.07
C GLU A 58 -20.14 -20.79 0.75
N ALA A 59 -19.70 -19.85 -0.09
CA ALA A 59 -18.28 -19.66 -0.34
C ALA A 59 -17.54 -19.22 0.94
N GLU A 60 -18.12 -18.29 1.71
CA GLU A 60 -17.54 -17.81 2.96
C GLU A 60 -17.43 -18.89 4.03
N LYS A 61 -18.43 -19.77 4.16
CA LYS A 61 -18.41 -20.92 5.10
C LYS A 61 -17.35 -21.97 4.74
N ASN A 62 -17.08 -22.14 3.45
CA ASN A 62 -16.17 -23.15 2.94
C ASN A 62 -14.75 -22.64 2.64
N MET A 63 -14.42 -21.42 3.09
CA MET A 63 -13.09 -20.85 2.90
C MET A 63 -12.01 -21.69 3.58
N VAL A 64 -10.96 -21.98 2.82
CA VAL A 64 -9.79 -22.70 3.31
C VAL A 64 -8.66 -21.69 3.57
N ARG A 65 -7.90 -21.92 4.63
CA ARG A 65 -6.69 -21.14 4.92
C ARG A 65 -5.64 -21.45 3.85
N PRO A 66 -5.10 -20.44 3.16
CA PRO A 66 -4.01 -20.67 2.21
C PRO A 66 -2.73 -21.07 2.93
N THR A 67 -1.80 -21.63 2.20
CA THR A 67 -0.42 -21.81 2.68
C THR A 67 0.28 -20.44 2.82
N LEU A 68 1.43 -20.41 3.51
CA LEU A 68 2.24 -19.22 3.61
C LEU A 68 2.64 -18.71 2.22
N ASP A 69 3.13 -19.58 1.35
CA ASP A 69 3.56 -19.25 0.00
C ASP A 69 2.41 -18.70 -0.88
N GLU A 70 1.21 -19.28 -0.77
CA GLU A 70 0.03 -18.79 -1.48
C GLU A 70 -0.36 -17.38 -1.00
N MET A 71 -0.43 -17.16 0.31
CA MET A 71 -0.76 -15.85 0.87
C MET A 71 0.28 -14.80 0.48
N THR A 72 1.57 -15.15 0.53
CA THR A 72 2.68 -14.30 0.08
C THR A 72 2.52 -13.92 -1.39
N LYS A 73 2.17 -14.86 -2.27
CA LYS A 73 1.93 -14.60 -3.70
C LYS A 73 0.72 -13.69 -3.93
N TYR A 74 -0.36 -13.85 -3.16
CA TYR A 74 -1.52 -12.95 -3.26
C TYR A 74 -1.15 -11.50 -2.92
N ILE A 75 -0.39 -11.30 -1.82
CA ILE A 75 0.11 -9.99 -1.42
C ILE A 75 1.03 -9.42 -2.50
N THR A 76 1.97 -10.23 -2.99
CA THR A 76 2.90 -9.84 -4.05
C THR A 76 2.17 -9.32 -5.29
N ALA A 77 1.19 -10.08 -5.79
CA ALA A 77 0.47 -9.71 -7.00
C ALA A 77 -0.28 -8.36 -6.88
N ASP A 78 -0.84 -8.07 -5.70
CA ASP A 78 -1.51 -6.80 -5.46
C ASP A 78 -0.52 -5.63 -5.32
N LEU A 79 0.59 -5.84 -4.62
CA LEU A 79 1.59 -4.80 -4.42
C LEU A 79 2.43 -4.53 -5.68
N GLU A 80 2.76 -5.56 -6.48
CA GLU A 80 3.41 -5.39 -7.78
C GLU A 80 2.55 -4.56 -8.73
N TYR A 81 1.25 -4.90 -8.84
CA TYR A 81 0.33 -4.11 -9.65
C TYR A 81 0.24 -2.66 -9.20
N ALA A 82 0.15 -2.44 -7.88
CA ALA A 82 0.08 -1.09 -7.33
C ALA A 82 1.37 -0.29 -7.62
N ALA A 83 2.55 -0.88 -7.45
CA ALA A 83 3.83 -0.23 -7.72
C ALA A 83 4.03 0.13 -9.20
N GLU A 84 3.47 -0.68 -10.11
CA GLU A 84 3.55 -0.46 -11.56
C GLU A 84 2.58 0.61 -12.07
N HIS A 85 1.38 0.71 -11.48
CA HIS A 85 0.26 1.48 -12.04
C HIS A 85 -0.16 2.69 -11.19
N MET A 86 0.42 2.88 -10.00
CA MET A 86 0.13 4.05 -9.19
C MET A 86 0.72 5.31 -9.81
N VAL A 87 0.04 6.43 -9.62
CA VAL A 87 0.55 7.73 -10.05
C VAL A 87 1.80 8.14 -9.25
N GLU A 88 2.77 8.75 -9.91
CA GLU A 88 4.02 9.18 -9.28
C GLU A 88 3.79 10.30 -8.25
N THR A 89 2.89 11.22 -8.54
CA THR A 89 2.59 12.37 -7.68
C THR A 89 1.10 12.57 -7.51
N GLN A 90 0.70 13.11 -6.37
CA GLN A 90 -0.68 13.48 -6.05
C GLN A 90 -0.75 14.97 -5.71
N SER A 91 -1.84 15.62 -6.09
CA SER A 91 -2.11 17.02 -5.73
C SER A 91 -2.52 17.19 -4.27
N GLU A 92 -3.04 16.14 -3.67
CA GLU A 92 -3.55 16.14 -2.29
C GLU A 92 -2.58 15.39 -1.38
N VAL A 93 -2.23 16.01 -0.27
CA VAL A 93 -1.41 15.39 0.78
C VAL A 93 -2.17 14.22 1.40
N GLY A 94 -1.46 13.13 1.66
CA GLY A 94 -2.04 11.92 2.25
C GLY A 94 -2.67 10.95 1.24
N ARG A 95 -2.64 11.26 -0.06
CA ARG A 95 -2.97 10.30 -1.11
C ARG A 95 -1.76 9.40 -1.43
N TYR A 96 -2.05 8.19 -1.83
CA TYR A 96 -1.01 7.21 -2.17
C TYR A 96 -0.31 7.57 -3.48
N THR A 97 1.01 7.40 -3.48
CA THR A 97 1.90 7.62 -4.63
C THR A 97 2.59 6.33 -5.04
N ALA A 98 3.19 6.30 -6.23
CA ALA A 98 3.96 5.15 -6.70
C ALA A 98 5.13 4.82 -5.74
N ASP A 99 5.81 5.82 -5.19
CA ASP A 99 6.89 5.58 -4.23
C ASP A 99 6.39 4.94 -2.92
N TYR A 100 5.19 5.29 -2.46
CA TYR A 100 4.61 4.59 -1.32
C TYR A 100 4.25 3.13 -1.65
N ALA A 101 3.73 2.87 -2.84
CA ALA A 101 3.47 1.50 -3.30
C ALA A 101 4.77 0.69 -3.43
N ARG A 102 5.82 1.28 -3.98
CA ARG A 102 7.18 0.71 -4.05
C ARG A 102 7.73 0.41 -2.66
N PHE A 103 7.56 1.33 -1.71
CA PHE A 103 7.96 1.10 -0.31
C PHE A 103 7.25 -0.11 0.31
N CYS A 104 5.94 -0.21 0.13
CA CYS A 104 5.15 -1.35 0.63
C CYS A 104 5.61 -2.67 0.01
N LEU A 105 5.84 -2.68 -1.31
CA LEU A 105 6.34 -3.84 -2.03
C LEU A 105 7.75 -4.23 -1.61
N MET A 106 8.67 -3.27 -1.51
CA MET A 106 10.04 -3.50 -1.04
C MET A 106 10.05 -4.10 0.36
N ARG A 107 9.26 -3.55 1.28
CA ARG A 107 9.11 -4.07 2.64
C ARG A 107 8.58 -5.51 2.63
N HIS A 108 7.56 -5.80 1.82
CA HIS A 108 7.03 -7.14 1.67
C HIS A 108 8.12 -8.11 1.19
N TYR A 109 8.86 -7.78 0.15
CA TYR A 109 9.95 -8.62 -0.34
C TYR A 109 11.04 -8.85 0.71
N LEU A 110 11.39 -7.83 1.50
CA LEU A 110 12.38 -7.99 2.58
C LEU A 110 11.87 -8.91 3.69
N CYS A 111 10.59 -8.82 4.06
CA CYS A 111 10.01 -9.68 5.09
C CYS A 111 9.93 -11.15 4.66
N GLU A 112 9.55 -11.39 3.39
CA GLU A 112 9.31 -12.75 2.87
C GLU A 112 10.54 -13.41 2.23
N GLY A 113 11.63 -12.65 2.06
CA GLY A 113 12.84 -13.13 1.39
C GLY A 113 13.55 -14.30 2.07
N ALA A 114 13.20 -14.60 3.33
CA ALA A 114 13.76 -15.75 4.05
C ALA A 114 13.19 -17.10 3.55
N HIS A 115 12.01 -17.12 2.93
CA HIS A 115 11.37 -18.33 2.43
C HIS A 115 10.96 -18.24 0.96
N MET A 116 11.02 -17.06 0.36
CA MET A 116 10.70 -16.84 -1.06
C MET A 116 11.97 -16.51 -1.86
N ASP A 117 12.39 -17.43 -2.69
CA ASP A 117 13.59 -17.27 -3.49
C ASP A 117 13.56 -16.01 -4.37
N GLY A 118 14.66 -15.29 -4.39
CA GLY A 118 14.84 -14.10 -5.21
C GLY A 118 14.18 -12.81 -4.68
N TYR A 119 13.42 -12.86 -3.57
CA TYR A 119 12.73 -11.68 -3.05
C TYR A 119 13.70 -10.59 -2.56
N TYR A 120 14.82 -10.94 -1.98
CA TYR A 120 15.83 -9.94 -1.61
C TYR A 120 16.37 -9.18 -2.84
N GLN A 121 16.57 -9.88 -3.96
CA GLN A 121 16.98 -9.23 -5.21
C GLN A 121 15.84 -8.36 -5.77
N LYS A 122 14.60 -8.81 -5.68
CA LYS A 122 13.43 -7.99 -6.07
C LYS A 122 13.34 -6.73 -5.21
N ALA A 123 13.54 -6.82 -3.89
CA ALA A 123 13.56 -5.65 -2.99
C ALA A 123 14.65 -4.64 -3.40
N TYR A 124 15.85 -5.12 -3.70
CA TYR A 124 16.94 -4.29 -4.21
C TYR A 124 16.58 -3.59 -5.52
N ASN A 125 15.94 -4.30 -6.44
CA ASN A 125 15.50 -3.73 -7.72
C ASN A 125 14.42 -2.65 -7.53
N ILE A 126 13.46 -2.86 -6.61
CA ILE A 126 12.45 -1.84 -6.28
C ILE A 126 13.07 -0.60 -5.66
N TYR A 127 14.09 -0.75 -4.80
CA TYR A 127 14.80 0.39 -4.23
C TYR A 127 15.31 1.35 -5.31
N HIS A 128 15.79 0.85 -6.43
CA HIS A 128 16.29 1.67 -7.56
C HIS A 128 15.18 2.29 -8.43
N GLN A 129 13.91 2.03 -8.15
CA GLN A 129 12.77 2.58 -8.88
C GLN A 129 12.14 3.79 -8.18
N PHE A 130 12.60 4.14 -6.98
CA PHE A 130 12.11 5.34 -6.30
C PHE A 130 12.44 6.59 -7.11
N THR A 131 11.46 7.46 -7.28
CA THR A 131 11.59 8.70 -8.06
C THR A 131 11.76 9.93 -7.18
N GLY A 132 11.35 9.88 -5.91
CA GLY A 132 11.52 10.95 -4.94
C GLY A 132 12.96 11.08 -4.44
N SER A 133 13.36 12.32 -4.17
CA SER A 133 14.69 12.64 -3.62
C SER A 133 14.66 12.55 -2.09
N TYR A 134 14.58 11.33 -1.57
CA TYR A 134 14.57 11.10 -0.13
C TYR A 134 15.97 11.17 0.46
N SER A 135 16.09 11.75 1.65
CA SER A 135 17.36 11.87 2.37
C SER A 135 17.12 12.00 3.87
N LEU A 136 18.12 11.73 4.69
CA LEU A 136 18.02 11.94 6.12
C LEU A 136 17.80 13.43 6.44
N PHE A 137 16.91 13.71 7.38
CA PHE A 137 16.68 15.06 7.88
C PHE A 137 17.83 15.47 8.80
N THR A 138 18.59 16.49 8.38
CA THR A 138 19.81 16.92 9.07
C THR A 138 19.72 18.34 9.65
N SER A 139 18.57 19.00 9.55
CA SER A 139 18.38 20.37 9.98
C SER A 139 18.09 20.49 11.48
N GLY A 140 18.49 21.63 12.07
CA GLY A 140 18.23 21.93 13.47
C GLY A 140 19.34 21.50 14.43
N LYS A 141 19.12 21.80 15.73
CA LYS A 141 20.09 21.49 16.79
C LYS A 141 20.13 20.00 17.13
N ASN A 142 18.99 19.33 17.00
CA ASN A 142 18.86 17.89 17.20
C ASN A 142 17.99 17.31 16.06
N PRO A 143 18.58 17.01 14.91
CA PRO A 143 17.84 16.61 13.72
C PRO A 143 16.88 15.45 13.95
N TYR A 144 17.31 14.43 14.70
CA TYR A 144 16.48 13.26 15.00
C TYR A 144 15.18 13.64 15.77
N LEU A 145 15.22 14.58 16.70
CA LEU A 145 14.02 15.06 17.40
C LEU A 145 13.29 16.14 16.60
N ASP A 146 14.06 16.96 15.89
CA ASP A 146 13.52 18.10 15.17
C ASP A 146 12.63 17.67 13.99
N GLN A 147 12.90 16.51 13.36
CA GLN A 147 12.07 15.99 12.27
C GLN A 147 10.60 15.70 12.67
N PHE A 148 10.35 15.41 13.97
CA PHE A 148 9.00 15.12 14.48
C PHE A 148 8.22 16.37 14.92
N LYS A 149 8.78 17.56 14.76
CA LYS A 149 8.08 18.80 15.06
C LYS A 149 7.07 19.13 13.97
N ILE A 150 5.94 19.74 14.34
CA ILE A 150 4.90 20.17 13.40
C ILE A 150 5.48 21.05 12.28
N ALA A 151 6.44 21.95 12.60
CA ALA A 151 7.09 22.81 11.61
C ALA A 151 7.90 22.04 10.55
N ASN A 152 8.21 20.79 10.78
CA ASN A 152 9.00 19.93 9.90
C ASN A 152 8.19 18.73 9.36
N GLU A 153 6.88 18.79 9.42
CA GLU A 153 6.01 17.81 8.74
C GLU A 153 6.34 17.77 7.24
N PHE A 154 6.23 16.60 6.65
CA PHE A 154 6.53 16.37 5.23
C PHE A 154 7.98 16.70 4.83
N ASN A 155 8.93 16.48 5.75
CA ASN A 155 10.35 16.66 5.48
C ASN A 155 10.90 15.63 4.47
N CYS A 156 12.18 15.76 4.15
CA CYS A 156 12.84 14.94 3.12
C CYS A 156 12.92 13.42 3.41
N GLU A 157 12.60 12.96 4.62
CA GLU A 157 12.48 11.52 4.92
C GLU A 157 11.07 10.97 4.64
N THR A 158 10.07 11.84 4.45
CA THR A 158 8.67 11.43 4.39
C THR A 158 8.30 10.90 3.01
N ILE A 159 8.09 9.59 2.90
CA ILE A 159 7.55 8.96 1.69
C ILE A 159 6.04 9.10 1.64
N MET A 160 5.38 8.94 2.78
CA MET A 160 3.92 9.05 2.91
C MET A 160 3.56 9.49 4.32
N ALA A 161 2.62 10.40 4.44
CA ALA A 161 2.07 10.81 5.73
C ALA A 161 0.54 10.84 5.69
N VAL A 162 -0.08 10.35 6.75
CA VAL A 162 -1.50 10.56 6.98
C VAL A 162 -1.65 11.87 7.74
N SER A 163 -2.10 12.88 7.03
CA SER A 163 -2.34 14.17 7.64
C SER A 163 -3.65 14.14 8.43
N CYS A 164 -3.57 14.43 9.70
CA CYS A 164 -4.70 14.54 10.57
C CYS A 164 -4.72 15.93 11.21
N GLY A 165 -5.57 16.90 10.91
CA GLY A 165 -5.66 18.28 11.37
C GLY A 165 -6.66 18.53 12.48
N SER A 166 -6.67 19.64 13.11
CA SER A 166 -7.76 20.04 13.98
C SER A 166 -8.96 20.42 13.11
N ASP A 167 -10.15 19.99 13.49
CA ASP A 167 -11.39 20.36 12.80
C ASP A 167 -11.67 21.86 12.87
N ALA A 168 -10.98 22.58 13.76
CA ALA A 168 -11.15 24.00 13.97
C ALA A 168 -10.79 24.86 12.75
N ASP A 169 -9.91 24.40 11.87
CA ASP A 169 -9.53 25.11 10.63
C ASP A 169 -10.25 24.57 9.39
N GLY A 170 -11.13 23.60 9.55
CA GLY A 170 -11.85 22.97 8.45
C GLY A 170 -10.97 22.20 7.46
N SER A 171 -9.69 22.02 7.76
CA SER A 171 -8.76 21.35 6.85
C SER A 171 -8.83 19.84 6.91
N GLY A 172 -9.50 19.28 7.91
CA GLY A 172 -9.59 17.83 8.14
C GLY A 172 -8.25 17.17 8.38
N LYS A 173 -7.28 17.96 8.80
CA LYS A 173 -5.94 17.47 8.92
C LYS A 173 -5.54 17.23 10.29
N ARG A 174 -5.22 16.23 10.71
CA ARG A 174 -4.69 16.04 11.86
C ARG A 174 -3.85 15.09 11.95
N GLY A 175 -2.87 15.19 12.17
CA GLY A 175 -1.94 14.27 12.60
C GLY A 175 -2.00 14.04 14.06
N ASN A 176 -1.67 13.05 14.53
CA ASN A 176 -1.26 12.74 15.86
C ASN A 176 -0.23 11.68 15.90
#